data_9de4faf599a5072c77dd819a00562a18
#
_entry.id   9de4faf599a5072c77dd819a00562a18
#
_cell.length_a   1.000
_cell.length_b   1.000
_cell.length_c   1.000
_cell.angle_alpha   90.00
_cell.angle_beta   90.00
_cell.angle_gamma   90.00
#
_symmetry.space_group_name_H-M   'P 1'
#
loop_
_entity.id
_entity.type
_entity.pdbx_description
1 polymer ?
#
loop_
_entity_poly.entity_id
_entity_poly.type
_entity_poly.pdbx_seq_one_letter_code
_entity_poly.pdbx_strand_id
1 'polypeptide(L)'
;MDPKSVLVFEPGVDGHHVGWLRFITEDLLAAGFSLTLAVDTRAEAMKRIAGHMADLLPRVKVISAIPAAGDWTRVASTARVAACLKESGAAIAFLANFNDLASDTLRRAALGWMPEATLRGRLGGIYFRPLFLNAGVLSLNQTLKKIGFRRLLAGGWLNPLLMIDPRLCDLAQKKYPDAPIHLLADPYPDNFAADRAASRRQFNLPDDRFVFLFYGGGYKRKGLHLVVEAMRQMTDPGRAFLLCAGLQPENEQLARDLETLRSQGRAEIVNRYISAGEEKQVFAACDMVLLPYLRHLDGSGVLSRAAGAGKPALASDEYLIGHVVRHYGMGLLFKSGNVPKLRQSMVQAATAPGTELARWQAGAQAYAKNCSRDAFGSVLTAAVRSALAAQK
;
A
#
# COMPACT_ATOMS: atom_id res chain seq x y z
N MET A 1 -28.17 -18.46 -5.06
CA MET A 1 -26.84 -17.83 -4.95
C MET A 1 -25.87 -18.86 -4.38
N ASP A 2 -24.69 -18.99 -4.97
CA ASP A 2 -23.62 -19.78 -4.34
C ASP A 2 -23.16 -19.02 -3.07
N PRO A 3 -23.31 -19.61 -1.87
CA PRO A 3 -22.97 -18.95 -0.61
C PRO A 3 -21.47 -18.63 -0.45
N LYS A 4 -20.64 -19.13 -1.38
CA LYS A 4 -19.21 -18.87 -1.41
C LYS A 4 -18.79 -17.90 -2.54
N SER A 5 -19.74 -17.28 -3.21
CA SER A 5 -19.46 -16.37 -4.32
C SER A 5 -19.19 -14.95 -3.85
N VAL A 6 -18.09 -14.37 -4.34
CA VAL A 6 -17.63 -13.02 -4.00
C VAL A 6 -17.46 -12.19 -5.27
N LEU A 7 -18.07 -11.01 -5.30
CA LEU A 7 -17.77 -9.98 -6.28
C LEU A 7 -16.60 -9.15 -5.75
N VAL A 8 -15.43 -9.19 -6.36
CA VAL A 8 -14.33 -8.27 -6.10
C VAL A 8 -14.45 -7.08 -7.06
N PHE A 9 -14.61 -5.89 -6.49
CA PHE A 9 -14.86 -4.67 -7.25
C PHE A 9 -13.62 -3.76 -7.21
N GLU A 10 -12.96 -3.57 -8.37
CA GLU A 10 -11.79 -2.72 -8.52
C GLU A 10 -11.70 -2.13 -9.93
N PRO A 11 -12.22 -0.92 -10.14
CA PRO A 11 -12.15 -0.25 -11.45
C PRO A 11 -10.78 0.40 -11.74
N GLY A 12 -9.95 0.61 -10.72
CA GLY A 12 -8.62 1.19 -10.86
C GLY A 12 -7.59 0.20 -11.43
N VAL A 13 -6.72 0.69 -12.31
CA VAL A 13 -5.65 -0.12 -12.92
C VAL A 13 -4.26 0.51 -12.78
N ASP A 14 -4.16 1.66 -12.14
CA ASP A 14 -2.91 2.38 -11.97
C ASP A 14 -2.24 2.09 -10.62
N GLY A 15 -0.91 2.19 -10.60
CA GLY A 15 -0.14 2.06 -9.36
C GLY A 15 -0.28 0.68 -8.69
N HIS A 16 -0.79 0.66 -7.47
CA HIS A 16 -0.90 -0.57 -6.66
C HIS A 16 -2.20 -1.35 -6.87
N HIS A 17 -3.20 -0.80 -7.58
CA HIS A 17 -4.53 -1.40 -7.71
C HIS A 17 -4.49 -2.83 -8.25
N VAL A 18 -3.79 -3.07 -9.37
CA VAL A 18 -3.72 -4.40 -9.98
C VAL A 18 -2.93 -5.39 -9.11
N GLY A 19 -1.89 -4.92 -8.41
CA GLY A 19 -1.13 -5.75 -7.47
C GLY A 19 -1.99 -6.22 -6.29
N TRP A 20 -2.78 -5.33 -5.71
CA TRP A 20 -3.72 -5.69 -4.64
C TRP A 20 -4.84 -6.59 -5.15
N LEU A 21 -5.39 -6.31 -6.34
CA LEU A 21 -6.40 -7.15 -6.97
C LEU A 21 -5.87 -8.57 -7.17
N ARG A 22 -4.59 -8.73 -7.61
CA ARG A 22 -3.95 -10.03 -7.72
C ARG A 22 -3.92 -10.76 -6.37
N PHE A 23 -3.40 -10.12 -5.32
CA PHE A 23 -3.31 -10.73 -3.99
C PHE A 23 -4.68 -11.15 -3.44
N ILE A 24 -5.68 -10.27 -3.55
CA ILE A 24 -7.05 -10.57 -3.11
C ILE A 24 -7.61 -11.76 -3.89
N THR A 25 -7.40 -11.80 -5.21
CA THR A 25 -7.90 -12.86 -6.07
C THR A 25 -7.24 -14.21 -5.75
N GLU A 26 -5.90 -14.24 -5.62
CA GLU A 26 -5.15 -15.45 -5.26
C GLU A 26 -5.64 -16.05 -3.94
N ASP A 27 -5.73 -15.22 -2.90
CA ASP A 27 -6.07 -15.70 -1.56
C ASP A 27 -7.51 -16.18 -1.46
N LEU A 28 -8.45 -15.46 -2.08
CA LEU A 28 -9.85 -15.88 -2.08
C LEU A 28 -10.06 -17.15 -2.90
N LEU A 29 -9.41 -17.30 -4.06
CA LEU A 29 -9.45 -18.55 -4.84
C LEU A 29 -8.83 -19.73 -4.07
N ALA A 30 -7.68 -19.52 -3.41
CA ALA A 30 -7.03 -20.54 -2.60
C ALA A 30 -7.90 -20.96 -1.41
N ALA A 31 -8.70 -20.03 -0.86
CA ALA A 31 -9.65 -20.31 0.20
C ALA A 31 -10.95 -20.99 -0.25
N GLY A 32 -11.11 -21.26 -1.55
CA GLY A 32 -12.23 -21.99 -2.15
C GLY A 32 -13.45 -21.11 -2.44
N PHE A 33 -13.27 -19.79 -2.63
CA PHE A 33 -14.35 -18.90 -3.06
C PHE A 33 -14.50 -18.90 -4.59
N SER A 34 -15.73 -18.74 -5.06
CA SER A 34 -16.04 -18.47 -6.47
C SER A 34 -16.01 -16.97 -6.70
N LEU A 35 -15.20 -16.50 -7.65
CA LEU A 35 -14.96 -15.06 -7.83
C LEU A 35 -15.54 -14.51 -9.13
N THR A 36 -16.15 -13.34 -9.03
CA THR A 36 -16.39 -12.43 -10.14
C THR A 36 -15.59 -11.15 -9.91
N LEU A 37 -14.77 -10.76 -10.89
CA LEU A 37 -14.04 -9.50 -10.86
C LEU A 37 -14.82 -8.44 -11.64
N ALA A 38 -15.25 -7.38 -10.98
CA ALA A 38 -15.77 -6.19 -11.64
C ALA A 38 -14.61 -5.19 -11.77
N VAL A 39 -14.11 -5.04 -13.00
CA VAL A 39 -12.93 -4.24 -13.33
C VAL A 39 -13.23 -3.34 -14.53
N ASP A 40 -12.30 -2.44 -14.86
CA ASP A 40 -12.33 -1.73 -16.13
C ASP A 40 -12.01 -2.71 -17.28
N THR A 41 -13.00 -2.99 -18.11
CA THR A 41 -12.88 -3.95 -19.23
C THR A 41 -12.44 -3.31 -20.54
N ARG A 42 -12.10 -2.03 -20.56
CA ARG A 42 -11.55 -1.37 -21.75
C ARG A 42 -10.17 -1.95 -22.10
N ALA A 43 -9.83 -1.96 -23.39
CA ALA A 43 -8.66 -2.68 -23.93
C ALA A 43 -7.35 -2.37 -23.20
N GLU A 44 -7.05 -1.09 -22.95
CA GLU A 44 -5.81 -0.69 -22.26
C GLU A 44 -5.79 -1.11 -20.78
N ALA A 45 -6.93 -1.05 -20.10
CA ALA A 45 -7.05 -1.52 -18.73
C ALA A 45 -6.88 -3.04 -18.64
N MET A 46 -7.56 -3.78 -19.52
CA MET A 46 -7.43 -5.24 -19.59
C MET A 46 -6.02 -5.70 -19.93
N LYS A 47 -5.30 -4.97 -20.80
CA LYS A 47 -3.89 -5.26 -21.08
C LYS A 47 -3.01 -5.16 -19.83
N ARG A 48 -3.23 -4.15 -19.00
CA ARG A 48 -2.52 -4.00 -17.71
C ARG A 48 -2.90 -5.10 -16.73
N ILE A 49 -4.19 -5.42 -16.60
CA ILE A 49 -4.68 -6.49 -15.73
C ILE A 49 -4.07 -7.82 -16.18
N ALA A 50 -4.13 -8.15 -17.47
CA ALA A 50 -3.57 -9.39 -18.01
C ALA A 50 -2.06 -9.48 -17.80
N GLY A 51 -1.33 -8.37 -17.89
CA GLY A 51 0.11 -8.33 -17.59
C GLY A 51 0.48 -8.78 -16.17
N HIS A 52 -0.46 -8.68 -15.23
CA HIS A 52 -0.25 -9.07 -13.84
C HIS A 52 -1.02 -10.34 -13.42
N MET A 53 -2.08 -10.72 -14.13
CA MET A 53 -3.05 -11.72 -13.67
C MET A 53 -3.43 -12.75 -14.76
N ALA A 54 -2.61 -12.92 -15.82
CA ALA A 54 -2.92 -13.83 -16.93
C ALA A 54 -3.24 -15.28 -16.46
N ASP A 55 -2.57 -15.73 -15.42
CA ASP A 55 -2.73 -17.04 -14.78
C ASP A 55 -4.02 -17.17 -13.96
N LEU A 56 -4.59 -16.07 -13.50
CA LEU A 56 -5.80 -16.05 -12.66
C LEU A 56 -7.07 -15.79 -13.45
N LEU A 57 -7.00 -15.00 -14.54
CA LEU A 57 -8.17 -14.64 -15.34
C LEU A 57 -9.01 -15.83 -15.82
N PRO A 58 -8.43 -16.97 -16.25
CA PRO A 58 -9.23 -18.15 -16.63
C PRO A 58 -10.00 -18.80 -15.49
N ARG A 59 -9.69 -18.46 -14.25
CA ARG A 59 -10.27 -19.05 -13.03
C ARG A 59 -11.39 -18.21 -12.42
N VAL A 60 -11.68 -17.04 -13.00
CA VAL A 60 -12.64 -16.08 -12.48
C VAL A 60 -13.59 -15.60 -13.59
N LYS A 61 -14.79 -15.17 -13.22
CA LYS A 61 -15.66 -14.43 -14.11
C LYS A 61 -15.25 -12.96 -14.12
N VAL A 62 -15.19 -12.32 -15.29
CA VAL A 62 -14.90 -10.88 -15.42
C VAL A 62 -16.14 -10.17 -15.94
N ILE A 63 -16.52 -9.06 -15.28
CA ILE A 63 -17.58 -8.16 -15.70
C ILE A 63 -17.07 -6.72 -15.69
N SER A 64 -17.76 -5.82 -16.40
CA SER A 64 -17.37 -4.42 -16.41
C SER A 64 -17.79 -3.70 -15.12
N ALA A 65 -16.85 -3.03 -14.46
CA ALA A 65 -17.15 -2.09 -13.37
C ALA A 65 -17.61 -0.73 -13.89
N ILE A 66 -17.23 -0.38 -15.12
CA ILE A 66 -17.47 0.95 -15.71
C ILE A 66 -18.49 0.78 -16.85
N PRO A 67 -19.59 1.56 -16.90
CA PRO A 67 -20.49 1.55 -18.05
C PRO A 67 -19.74 1.92 -19.34
N ALA A 68 -20.16 1.37 -20.48
CA ALA A 68 -19.49 1.54 -21.78
C ALA A 68 -19.23 3.01 -22.17
N ALA A 69 -20.10 3.95 -21.76
CA ALA A 69 -19.99 5.39 -22.02
C ALA A 69 -19.52 6.20 -20.81
N GLY A 70 -18.90 5.53 -19.80
CA GLY A 70 -18.61 6.17 -18.51
C GLY A 70 -17.12 6.35 -18.20
N ASP A 71 -16.84 7.32 -17.33
CA ASP A 71 -15.60 7.44 -16.59
C ASP A 71 -15.88 7.08 -15.13
N TRP A 72 -15.04 6.26 -14.52
CA TRP A 72 -15.23 5.81 -13.14
C TRP A 72 -15.40 6.98 -12.16
N THR A 73 -14.61 8.03 -12.30
CA THR A 73 -14.69 9.20 -11.43
C THR A 73 -16.06 9.89 -11.44
N ARG A 74 -16.83 9.73 -12.52
CA ARG A 74 -18.18 10.28 -12.70
C ARG A 74 -19.29 9.31 -12.34
N VAL A 75 -19.00 7.99 -12.36
CA VAL A 75 -20.00 6.93 -12.12
C VAL A 75 -19.77 6.15 -10.81
N ALA A 76 -18.75 6.52 -10.07
CA ALA A 76 -18.43 5.92 -8.76
C ALA A 76 -19.62 6.08 -7.81
N SER A 77 -20.38 5.01 -7.63
CA SER A 77 -21.57 5.00 -6.78
C SER A 77 -21.87 3.62 -6.23
N THR A 78 -22.55 3.56 -5.09
CA THR A 78 -23.06 2.30 -4.55
C THR A 78 -24.10 1.64 -5.48
N ALA A 79 -24.83 2.43 -6.26
CA ALA A 79 -25.76 1.91 -7.28
C ALA A 79 -25.02 1.08 -8.34
N ARG A 80 -23.82 1.48 -8.76
CA ARG A 80 -23.03 0.67 -9.73
C ARG A 80 -22.54 -0.62 -9.09
N VAL A 81 -22.08 -0.58 -7.83
CA VAL A 81 -21.70 -1.79 -7.09
C VAL A 81 -22.90 -2.75 -6.96
N ALA A 82 -24.08 -2.22 -6.63
CA ALA A 82 -25.32 -3.02 -6.54
C ALA A 82 -25.71 -3.65 -7.88
N ALA A 83 -25.56 -2.92 -8.99
CA ALA A 83 -25.79 -3.46 -10.33
C ALA A 83 -24.83 -4.61 -10.64
N CYS A 84 -23.53 -4.45 -10.39
CA CYS A 84 -22.54 -5.51 -10.57
C CYS A 84 -22.79 -6.71 -9.64
N LEU A 85 -23.22 -6.47 -8.40
CA LEU A 85 -23.59 -7.53 -7.46
C LEU A 85 -24.79 -8.35 -7.97
N LYS A 86 -25.79 -7.68 -8.55
CA LYS A 86 -26.95 -8.34 -9.18
C LYS A 86 -26.54 -9.13 -10.42
N GLU A 87 -25.72 -8.55 -11.29
CA GLU A 87 -25.24 -9.17 -12.52
C GLU A 87 -24.39 -10.42 -12.26
N SER A 88 -23.52 -10.35 -11.24
CA SER A 88 -22.65 -11.47 -10.86
C SER A 88 -23.42 -12.61 -10.17
N GLY A 89 -24.53 -12.30 -9.50
CA GLY A 89 -25.21 -13.22 -8.58
C GLY A 89 -24.41 -13.55 -7.32
N ALA A 90 -23.34 -12.80 -7.04
CA ALA A 90 -22.48 -13.04 -5.88
C ALA A 90 -23.19 -12.76 -4.55
N ALA A 91 -22.75 -13.44 -3.50
CA ALA A 91 -23.31 -13.27 -2.15
C ALA A 91 -22.87 -11.96 -1.49
N ILE A 92 -21.66 -11.46 -1.77
CA ILE A 92 -21.10 -10.25 -1.20
C ILE A 92 -20.35 -9.45 -2.27
N ALA A 93 -20.34 -8.11 -2.16
CA ALA A 93 -19.47 -7.22 -2.90
C ALA A 93 -18.31 -6.76 -1.99
N PHE A 94 -17.09 -7.09 -2.37
CA PHE A 94 -15.86 -6.72 -1.70
C PHE A 94 -15.09 -5.71 -2.56
N LEU A 95 -14.99 -4.46 -2.07
CA LEU A 95 -14.27 -3.40 -2.74
C LEU A 95 -12.79 -3.47 -2.39
N ALA A 96 -11.93 -3.71 -3.38
CA ALA A 96 -10.48 -3.70 -3.17
C ALA A 96 -9.99 -2.30 -2.73
N ASN A 97 -10.69 -1.24 -3.15
CA ASN A 97 -10.48 0.13 -2.66
C ASN A 97 -11.80 0.84 -2.33
N PHE A 98 -12.20 0.81 -1.05
CA PHE A 98 -13.41 1.49 -0.61
C PHE A 98 -13.29 3.02 -0.61
N ASN A 99 -12.07 3.60 -0.62
CA ASN A 99 -11.89 5.05 -0.60
C ASN A 99 -12.60 5.77 -1.74
N ASP A 100 -12.67 5.15 -2.93
CA ASP A 100 -13.24 5.77 -4.12
C ASP A 100 -14.72 6.10 -3.96
N LEU A 101 -15.42 5.28 -3.17
CA LEU A 101 -16.83 5.46 -2.84
C LEU A 101 -17.07 6.14 -1.48
N ALA A 102 -16.11 5.99 -0.56
CA ALA A 102 -16.32 6.31 0.85
C ALA A 102 -16.79 7.76 1.07
N SER A 103 -16.17 8.72 0.42
CA SER A 103 -16.46 10.13 0.68
C SER A 103 -17.90 10.53 0.36
N ASP A 104 -18.45 10.08 -0.75
CA ASP A 104 -19.82 10.36 -1.14
C ASP A 104 -20.81 9.53 -0.33
N THR A 105 -20.57 8.23 -0.25
CA THR A 105 -21.42 7.29 0.52
C THR A 105 -21.60 7.73 1.98
N LEU A 106 -20.50 8.13 2.64
CA LEU A 106 -20.55 8.57 4.04
C LEU A 106 -21.31 9.89 4.21
N ARG A 107 -21.13 10.87 3.31
CA ARG A 107 -21.86 12.15 3.38
C ARG A 107 -23.35 11.95 3.13
N ARG A 108 -23.72 11.13 2.14
CA ARG A 108 -25.11 10.79 1.85
C ARG A 108 -25.76 10.07 3.04
N ALA A 109 -25.07 9.09 3.62
CA ALA A 109 -25.56 8.39 4.79
C ALA A 109 -25.75 9.31 6.01
N ALA A 110 -24.89 10.34 6.17
CA ALA A 110 -25.06 11.37 7.20
C ALA A 110 -26.36 12.18 7.03
N LEU A 111 -26.82 12.32 5.79
CA LEU A 111 -28.08 13.02 5.46
C LEU A 111 -29.30 12.09 5.42
N GLY A 112 -29.11 10.79 5.70
CA GLY A 112 -30.20 9.81 5.69
C GLY A 112 -30.31 9.00 4.38
N TRP A 113 -29.53 9.32 3.35
CA TRP A 113 -29.53 8.57 2.10
C TRP A 113 -28.61 7.37 2.20
N MET A 114 -29.18 6.20 2.45
CA MET A 114 -28.45 4.95 2.56
C MET A 114 -28.09 4.35 1.19
N PRO A 115 -27.07 3.47 1.11
CA PRO A 115 -26.84 2.68 -0.09
C PRO A 115 -28.07 1.85 -0.50
N GLU A 116 -28.02 1.24 -1.67
CA GLU A 116 -29.05 0.35 -2.19
C GLU A 116 -29.32 -0.82 -1.24
N ALA A 117 -30.59 -1.11 -0.95
CA ALA A 117 -30.99 -2.12 0.03
C ALA A 117 -30.37 -3.52 -0.21
N THR A 118 -30.07 -3.83 -1.47
CA THR A 118 -29.38 -5.07 -1.87
C THR A 118 -27.94 -5.20 -1.36
N LEU A 119 -27.33 -4.08 -0.96
CA LEU A 119 -25.98 -4.04 -0.39
C LEU A 119 -25.94 -4.19 1.13
N ARG A 120 -27.09 -4.14 1.81
CA ARG A 120 -27.12 -4.20 3.28
C ARG A 120 -26.57 -5.54 3.75
N GLY A 121 -25.55 -5.52 4.61
CA GLY A 121 -24.85 -6.71 5.09
C GLY A 121 -23.95 -7.38 4.04
N ARG A 122 -23.92 -6.84 2.81
CA ARG A 122 -23.25 -7.44 1.67
C ARG A 122 -22.20 -6.52 1.02
N LEU A 123 -21.88 -5.39 1.64
CA LEU A 123 -20.88 -4.43 1.17
C LEU A 123 -19.68 -4.45 2.10
N GLY A 124 -18.58 -4.98 1.63
CA GLY A 124 -17.30 -5.00 2.33
C GLY A 124 -16.18 -4.34 1.54
N GLY A 125 -14.99 -4.25 2.13
CA GLY A 125 -13.83 -3.76 1.39
C GLY A 125 -12.72 -3.18 2.25
N ILE A 126 -11.67 -2.68 1.58
CA ILE A 126 -10.48 -2.13 2.21
C ILE A 126 -10.58 -0.60 2.24
N TYR A 127 -10.59 -0.03 3.44
CA TYR A 127 -10.64 1.40 3.65
C TYR A 127 -9.26 1.93 4.06
N PHE A 128 -8.53 2.49 3.11
CA PHE A 128 -7.15 2.95 3.32
C PHE A 128 -7.06 4.23 4.16
N ARG A 129 -8.01 5.18 4.01
CA ARG A 129 -7.91 6.55 4.56
C ARG A 129 -9.12 7.01 5.39
N PRO A 130 -9.53 6.31 6.46
CA PRO A 130 -10.61 6.78 7.32
C PRO A 130 -10.13 7.91 8.27
N LEU A 131 -9.54 8.97 7.73
CA LEU A 131 -8.88 10.05 8.49
C LEU A 131 -9.80 10.80 9.45
N PHE A 132 -11.11 10.80 9.19
CA PHE A 132 -12.12 11.40 10.07
C PHE A 132 -12.18 10.71 11.46
N LEU A 133 -11.62 9.51 11.60
CA LEU A 133 -11.56 8.81 12.90
C LEU A 133 -10.62 9.50 13.89
N ASN A 134 -9.54 10.09 13.40
CA ASN A 134 -8.49 10.74 14.22
C ASN A 134 -8.51 12.27 14.15
N ALA A 135 -9.50 12.89 13.52
CA ALA A 135 -9.55 14.34 13.39
C ALA A 135 -9.94 15.00 14.71
N GLY A 136 -9.04 15.80 15.30
CA GLY A 136 -9.27 16.56 16.54
C GLY A 136 -10.28 17.68 16.35
N VAL A 137 -10.03 18.61 15.42
CA VAL A 137 -11.00 19.63 15.00
C VAL A 137 -11.56 19.20 13.64
N LEU A 138 -12.83 18.84 13.64
CA LEU A 138 -13.50 18.35 12.44
C LEU A 138 -14.02 19.52 11.61
N SER A 139 -13.58 19.60 10.35
CA SER A 139 -14.34 20.36 9.37
C SER A 139 -15.74 19.76 9.19
N LEU A 140 -16.69 20.54 8.71
CA LEU A 140 -18.05 20.05 8.44
C LEU A 140 -18.04 18.72 7.63
N ASN A 141 -17.17 18.64 6.62
CA ASN A 141 -16.99 17.44 5.79
C ASN A 141 -16.56 16.21 6.60
N GLN A 142 -15.63 16.37 7.54
CA GLN A 142 -15.18 15.26 8.39
C GLN A 142 -16.25 14.85 9.41
N THR A 143 -17.00 15.83 9.92
CA THR A 143 -18.15 15.58 10.81
C THR A 143 -19.23 14.76 10.11
N LEU A 144 -19.61 15.15 8.88
CA LEU A 144 -20.57 14.39 8.08
C LEU A 144 -20.06 12.96 7.82
N LYS A 145 -18.79 12.78 7.42
CA LYS A 145 -18.24 11.43 7.25
C LYS A 145 -18.32 10.58 8.53
N LYS A 146 -18.04 11.17 9.69
CA LYS A 146 -18.10 10.48 10.98
C LYS A 146 -19.53 10.05 11.33
N ILE A 147 -20.53 10.93 11.08
CA ILE A 147 -21.95 10.62 11.28
C ILE A 147 -22.40 9.50 10.34
N GLY A 148 -22.07 9.63 9.04
CA GLY A 148 -22.42 8.62 8.04
C GLY A 148 -21.78 7.27 8.31
N PHE A 149 -20.52 7.25 8.69
CA PHE A 149 -19.82 6.02 9.07
C PHE A 149 -20.52 5.29 10.22
N ARG A 150 -20.86 6.03 11.29
CA ARG A 150 -21.65 5.49 12.42
C ARG A 150 -22.98 4.91 11.94
N ARG A 151 -23.73 5.64 11.08
CA ARG A 151 -25.02 5.19 10.57
C ARG A 151 -24.91 3.91 9.72
N LEU A 152 -23.89 3.83 8.86
CA LEU A 152 -23.67 2.66 8.04
C LEU A 152 -23.30 1.43 8.87
N LEU A 153 -22.44 1.59 9.90
CA LEU A 153 -22.09 0.49 10.80
C LEU A 153 -23.30 0.05 11.63
N ALA A 154 -24.01 0.99 12.29
CA ALA A 154 -25.18 0.68 13.11
C ALA A 154 -26.32 0.05 12.29
N GLY A 155 -26.44 0.41 11.02
CA GLY A 155 -27.42 -0.17 10.10
C GLY A 155 -26.99 -1.49 9.47
N GLY A 156 -25.79 -2.01 9.79
CA GLY A 156 -25.27 -3.26 9.22
C GLY A 156 -24.95 -3.19 7.73
N TRP A 157 -24.59 -2.02 7.21
CA TRP A 157 -24.30 -1.86 5.79
C TRP A 157 -22.89 -2.33 5.40
N LEU A 158 -21.89 -2.16 6.28
CA LEU A 158 -20.48 -2.46 6.02
C LEU A 158 -20.09 -3.76 6.69
N ASN A 159 -19.78 -4.79 5.89
CA ASN A 159 -19.37 -6.11 6.37
C ASN A 159 -18.64 -6.91 5.27
N PRO A 160 -17.35 -7.27 5.41
CA PRO A 160 -16.39 -6.79 6.42
C PRO A 160 -15.77 -5.44 6.02
N LEU A 161 -15.22 -4.71 6.97
CA LEU A 161 -14.42 -3.52 6.73
C LEU A 161 -12.98 -3.76 7.18
N LEU A 162 -12.04 -3.68 6.23
CA LEU A 162 -10.61 -3.86 6.48
C LEU A 162 -9.91 -2.51 6.46
N MET A 163 -9.05 -2.24 7.44
CA MET A 163 -8.28 -1.00 7.55
C MET A 163 -6.80 -1.29 7.60
N ILE A 164 -5.98 -0.48 6.92
CA ILE A 164 -4.52 -0.68 6.85
C ILE A 164 -3.76 0.10 7.93
N ASP A 165 -4.33 1.15 8.49
CA ASP A 165 -3.69 1.93 9.56
C ASP A 165 -4.09 1.37 10.92
N PRO A 166 -3.16 0.73 11.68
CA PRO A 166 -3.49 0.11 12.97
C PRO A 166 -4.04 1.12 13.99
N ARG A 167 -3.58 2.38 13.94
CA ARG A 167 -4.04 3.43 14.85
C ARG A 167 -5.51 3.78 14.61
N LEU A 168 -5.91 3.89 13.33
CA LEU A 168 -7.28 4.17 12.93
C LEU A 168 -8.18 2.96 13.12
N CYS A 169 -7.65 1.75 12.88
CA CYS A 169 -8.35 0.50 13.16
C CYS A 169 -8.66 0.36 14.67
N ASP A 170 -7.67 0.54 15.53
CA ASP A 170 -7.86 0.52 16.99
C ASP A 170 -8.88 1.54 17.48
N LEU A 171 -8.82 2.77 16.95
CA LEU A 171 -9.81 3.81 17.28
C LEU A 171 -11.22 3.40 16.85
N ALA A 172 -11.34 2.78 15.66
CA ALA A 172 -12.62 2.30 15.15
C ALA A 172 -13.16 1.14 15.99
N GLN A 173 -12.34 0.14 16.29
CA GLN A 173 -12.71 -1.03 17.09
C GLN A 173 -13.11 -0.65 18.53
N LYS A 174 -12.36 0.25 19.17
CA LYS A 174 -12.72 0.77 20.51
C LYS A 174 -14.05 1.50 20.52
N LYS A 175 -14.35 2.24 19.44
CA LYS A 175 -15.57 3.02 19.34
C LYS A 175 -16.77 2.23 18.86
N TYR A 176 -16.55 1.19 18.10
CA TYR A 176 -17.55 0.33 17.47
C TYR A 176 -17.18 -1.15 17.68
N PRO A 177 -17.22 -1.66 18.93
CA PRO A 177 -16.68 -2.98 19.28
C PRO A 177 -17.37 -4.14 18.54
N ASP A 178 -18.66 -3.98 18.22
CA ASP A 178 -19.45 -5.01 17.53
C ASP A 178 -19.37 -4.90 15.99
N ALA A 179 -18.66 -3.89 15.47
CA ALA A 179 -18.54 -3.71 14.03
C ALA A 179 -17.49 -4.69 13.44
N PRO A 180 -17.74 -5.26 12.24
CA PRO A 180 -16.83 -6.21 11.58
C PRO A 180 -15.61 -5.48 10.96
N ILE A 181 -14.82 -4.83 11.82
CA ILE A 181 -13.63 -4.06 11.44
C ILE A 181 -12.39 -4.86 11.80
N HIS A 182 -11.50 -5.04 10.81
CA HIS A 182 -10.27 -5.81 10.96
C HIS A 182 -9.07 -5.03 10.46
N LEU A 183 -7.92 -5.22 11.10
CA LEU A 183 -6.64 -4.70 10.62
C LEU A 183 -6.10 -5.59 9.50
N LEU A 184 -5.77 -4.99 8.37
CA LEU A 184 -5.13 -5.66 7.23
C LEU A 184 -3.83 -4.93 6.89
N ALA A 185 -2.68 -5.56 7.06
CA ALA A 185 -1.42 -4.93 6.71
C ALA A 185 -1.18 -4.94 5.18
N ASP A 186 -0.42 -3.96 4.68
CA ASP A 186 -0.01 -3.88 3.27
C ASP A 186 1.03 -4.99 2.99
N PRO A 187 0.76 -5.99 2.13
CA PRO A 187 1.61 -7.16 2.01
C PRO A 187 2.83 -6.90 1.12
N TYR A 188 3.90 -7.66 1.35
CA TYR A 188 4.99 -7.80 0.39
C TYR A 188 4.86 -9.13 -0.39
N PRO A 189 5.44 -9.24 -1.61
CA PRO A 189 5.37 -10.47 -2.41
C PRO A 189 6.02 -11.67 -1.73
N ASP A 190 5.52 -12.87 -2.00
CA ASP A 190 6.15 -14.12 -1.54
C ASP A 190 7.57 -14.27 -2.09
N ASN A 191 8.39 -15.08 -1.39
CA ASN A 191 9.76 -15.37 -1.79
C ASN A 191 10.61 -14.10 -2.05
N PHE A 192 10.43 -13.10 -1.19
CA PHE A 192 11.07 -11.79 -1.30
C PHE A 192 12.52 -11.77 -0.74
N ALA A 193 13.20 -12.90 -0.75
CA ALA A 193 14.60 -13.02 -0.37
C ALA A 193 15.49 -13.17 -1.61
N ALA A 194 16.69 -12.58 -1.56
CA ALA A 194 17.74 -12.74 -2.57
C ALA A 194 19.13 -12.64 -1.94
N ASP A 195 20.13 -13.21 -2.61
CA ASP A 195 21.51 -13.12 -2.16
C ASP A 195 22.05 -11.71 -2.29
N ARG A 196 22.58 -11.13 -1.20
CA ARG A 196 23.07 -9.76 -1.15
C ARG A 196 24.29 -9.55 -2.04
N ALA A 197 25.26 -10.47 -2.04
CA ALA A 197 26.49 -10.29 -2.80
C ALA A 197 26.24 -10.40 -4.30
N ALA A 198 25.42 -11.36 -4.73
CA ALA A 198 25.00 -11.50 -6.12
C ALA A 198 24.19 -10.25 -6.57
N SER A 199 23.29 -9.75 -5.74
CA SER A 199 22.49 -8.55 -6.03
C SER A 199 23.37 -7.30 -6.13
N ARG A 200 24.37 -7.14 -5.27
CA ARG A 200 25.32 -6.01 -5.38
C ARG A 200 26.13 -6.06 -6.68
N ARG A 201 26.63 -7.23 -7.08
CA ARG A 201 27.32 -7.39 -8.37
C ARG A 201 26.42 -7.05 -9.55
N GLN A 202 25.16 -7.48 -9.52
CA GLN A 202 24.19 -7.21 -10.59
C GLN A 202 23.97 -5.70 -10.81
N PHE A 203 23.98 -4.91 -9.75
CA PHE A 203 23.77 -3.46 -9.81
C PHE A 203 25.07 -2.65 -9.70
N ASN A 204 26.24 -3.28 -9.87
CA ASN A 204 27.58 -2.64 -9.80
C ASN A 204 27.77 -1.82 -8.51
N LEU A 205 27.32 -2.34 -7.37
CA LEU A 205 27.42 -1.64 -6.09
C LEU A 205 28.71 -2.03 -5.36
N PRO A 206 29.38 -1.06 -4.71
CA PRO A 206 30.61 -1.31 -3.97
C PRO A 206 30.33 -2.10 -2.69
N ASP A 207 31.19 -3.08 -2.39
CA ASP A 207 31.02 -3.96 -1.22
C ASP A 207 31.31 -3.27 0.12
N ASP A 208 32.22 -2.28 0.10
CA ASP A 208 32.70 -1.55 1.28
C ASP A 208 31.82 -0.36 1.67
N ARG A 209 30.77 -0.04 0.88
CA ARG A 209 29.86 1.08 1.12
C ARG A 209 28.59 0.66 1.80
N PHE A 210 28.00 1.58 2.58
CA PHE A 210 26.66 1.46 3.12
C PHE A 210 25.65 1.97 2.10
N VAL A 211 24.86 1.05 1.54
CA VAL A 211 23.97 1.34 0.42
C VAL A 211 22.58 1.70 0.92
N PHE A 212 22.18 2.93 0.69
CA PHE A 212 20.81 3.41 0.84
C PHE A 212 20.02 3.15 -0.43
N LEU A 213 18.82 2.60 -0.32
CA LEU A 213 17.91 2.39 -1.44
C LEU A 213 16.81 3.45 -1.45
N PHE A 214 16.71 4.22 -2.53
CA PHE A 214 15.48 4.89 -2.90
C PHE A 214 14.77 4.08 -4.00
N TYR A 215 13.52 3.64 -3.73
CA TYR A 215 12.79 2.75 -4.63
C TYR A 215 11.49 3.34 -5.15
N GLY A 216 11.28 3.18 -6.48
CA GLY A 216 10.08 3.58 -7.21
C GLY A 216 10.20 4.95 -7.86
N GLY A 217 9.10 5.47 -8.41
CA GLY A 217 9.09 6.75 -9.13
C GLY A 217 9.46 7.92 -8.22
N GLY A 218 10.37 8.80 -8.68
CA GLY A 218 10.88 9.94 -7.94
C GLY A 218 9.92 11.14 -7.86
N TYR A 219 8.62 10.90 -7.77
CA TYR A 219 7.62 11.95 -7.59
C TYR A 219 7.95 12.84 -6.39
N LYS A 220 7.69 14.15 -6.49
CA LYS A 220 7.97 15.14 -5.43
C LYS A 220 7.51 14.66 -4.04
N ARG A 221 6.34 14.02 -3.96
CA ARG A 221 5.79 13.45 -2.73
C ARG A 221 6.67 12.36 -2.10
N LYS A 222 7.41 11.59 -2.91
CA LYS A 222 8.33 10.55 -2.41
C LYS A 222 9.68 11.08 -1.93
N GLY A 223 10.00 12.35 -2.19
CA GLY A 223 11.12 13.06 -1.56
C GLY A 223 12.51 12.72 -2.09
N LEU A 224 12.66 12.17 -3.33
CA LEU A 224 13.99 11.91 -3.90
C LEU A 224 14.89 13.15 -3.92
N HIS A 225 14.31 14.32 -4.22
CA HIS A 225 15.04 15.60 -4.20
C HIS A 225 15.65 15.92 -2.83
N LEU A 226 15.00 15.51 -1.71
CA LEU A 226 15.54 15.68 -0.37
C LEU A 226 16.75 14.77 -0.14
N VAL A 227 16.70 13.53 -0.66
CA VAL A 227 17.83 12.58 -0.57
C VAL A 227 19.02 13.10 -1.36
N VAL A 228 18.80 13.54 -2.59
CA VAL A 228 19.86 14.07 -3.47
C VAL A 228 20.50 15.30 -2.82
N GLU A 229 19.70 16.21 -2.28
CA GLU A 229 20.22 17.39 -1.60
C GLU A 229 20.98 17.02 -0.31
N ALA A 230 20.47 16.07 0.49
CA ALA A 230 21.18 15.58 1.66
C ALA A 230 22.55 14.98 1.30
N MET A 231 22.60 14.16 0.21
CA MET A 231 23.84 13.58 -0.29
C MET A 231 24.83 14.66 -0.78
N ARG A 232 24.36 15.67 -1.51
CA ARG A 232 25.21 16.79 -1.99
C ARG A 232 25.82 17.60 -0.83
N GLN A 233 25.09 17.80 0.24
CA GLN A 233 25.55 18.53 1.44
C GLN A 233 26.47 17.71 2.35
N MET A 234 26.73 16.43 2.06
CA MET A 234 27.74 15.66 2.78
C MET A 234 29.14 16.05 2.32
N THR A 235 29.88 16.79 3.14
CA THR A 235 31.29 17.15 2.88
C THR A 235 32.21 15.95 2.97
N ASP A 236 31.94 15.07 3.93
CA ASP A 236 32.53 13.73 4.02
C ASP A 236 31.40 12.69 3.90
N PRO A 237 31.20 12.10 2.71
CA PRO A 237 30.17 11.10 2.51
C PRO A 237 30.48 9.78 3.25
N GLY A 238 31.73 9.62 3.73
CA GLY A 238 32.16 8.40 4.40
C GLY A 238 31.81 7.16 3.56
N ARG A 239 31.07 6.23 4.15
CA ARG A 239 30.63 5.00 3.48
C ARG A 239 29.28 5.12 2.78
N ALA A 240 28.61 6.27 2.83
CA ALA A 240 27.25 6.42 2.27
C ALA A 240 27.24 6.34 0.74
N PHE A 241 26.39 5.47 0.20
CA PHE A 241 26.16 5.27 -1.23
C PHE A 241 24.67 5.20 -1.53
N LEU A 242 24.20 5.79 -2.62
CA LEU A 242 22.80 5.80 -3.01
C LEU A 242 22.56 4.83 -4.18
N LEU A 243 21.66 3.86 -3.99
CA LEU A 243 21.01 3.14 -5.09
C LEU A 243 19.64 3.78 -5.33
N CYS A 244 19.46 4.41 -6.50
CA CYS A 244 18.19 4.96 -6.93
C CYS A 244 17.58 4.04 -8.01
N ALA A 245 16.52 3.28 -7.66
CA ALA A 245 15.93 2.28 -8.56
C ALA A 245 14.44 2.55 -8.80
N GLY A 246 14.07 2.63 -10.08
CA GLY A 246 12.69 2.89 -10.53
C GLY A 246 12.64 4.04 -11.52
N LEU A 247 11.53 4.13 -12.26
CA LEU A 247 11.33 5.15 -13.29
C LEU A 247 11.26 6.54 -12.63
N GLN A 248 12.22 7.40 -12.97
CA GLN A 248 12.27 8.76 -12.45
C GLN A 248 11.48 9.72 -13.35
N PRO A 249 10.81 10.73 -12.78
CA PRO A 249 10.11 11.73 -13.57
C PRO A 249 11.10 12.60 -14.36
N GLU A 250 10.62 13.16 -15.45
CA GLU A 250 11.37 14.13 -16.25
C GLU A 250 11.56 15.44 -15.46
N ASN A 251 12.64 15.52 -14.75
CA ASN A 251 13.10 16.71 -14.03
C ASN A 251 14.60 16.87 -14.28
N GLU A 252 14.94 17.78 -15.18
CA GLU A 252 16.31 17.98 -15.62
C GLU A 252 17.29 18.30 -14.48
N GLN A 253 16.88 19.13 -13.51
CA GLN A 253 17.77 19.48 -12.39
C GLN A 253 18.06 18.25 -11.53
N LEU A 254 17.02 17.48 -11.20
CA LEU A 254 17.18 16.27 -10.42
C LEU A 254 18.03 15.21 -11.17
N ALA A 255 17.85 15.11 -12.49
CA ALA A 255 18.64 14.22 -13.33
C ALA A 255 20.12 14.62 -13.34
N ARG A 256 20.42 15.92 -13.50
CA ARG A 256 21.81 16.46 -13.43
C ARG A 256 22.44 16.20 -12.06
N ASP A 257 21.71 16.42 -10.99
CA ASP A 257 22.21 16.21 -9.63
C ASP A 257 22.49 14.72 -9.34
N LEU A 258 21.63 13.83 -9.79
CA LEU A 258 21.84 12.38 -9.70
C LEU A 258 23.06 11.94 -10.50
N GLU A 259 23.22 12.45 -11.72
CA GLU A 259 24.38 12.15 -12.58
C GLU A 259 25.68 12.67 -11.96
N THR A 260 25.64 13.84 -11.30
CA THR A 260 26.77 14.37 -10.56
C THR A 260 27.16 13.43 -9.40
N LEU A 261 26.21 12.91 -8.64
CA LEU A 261 26.49 11.92 -7.60
C LEU A 261 27.05 10.62 -8.18
N ARG A 262 26.56 10.18 -9.34
CA ARG A 262 27.06 8.98 -10.03
C ARG A 262 28.49 9.15 -10.50
N SER A 263 28.82 10.27 -11.16
CA SER A 263 30.18 10.58 -11.63
C SER A 263 31.19 10.71 -10.50
N GLN A 264 30.75 11.07 -9.30
CA GLN A 264 31.55 11.11 -8.07
C GLN A 264 31.70 9.73 -7.40
N GLY A 265 31.16 8.65 -7.97
CA GLY A 265 31.17 7.32 -7.36
C GLY A 265 30.36 7.23 -6.06
N ARG A 266 29.27 8.02 -5.94
CA ARG A 266 28.42 8.11 -4.74
C ARG A 266 27.00 7.58 -4.95
N ALA A 267 26.62 7.29 -6.19
CA ALA A 267 25.32 6.76 -6.52
C ALA A 267 25.36 5.79 -7.70
N GLU A 268 24.42 4.86 -7.72
CA GLU A 268 24.04 4.08 -8.91
C GLU A 268 22.57 4.35 -9.23
N ILE A 269 22.23 4.49 -10.51
CA ILE A 269 20.92 4.94 -10.95
C ILE A 269 20.36 3.93 -11.97
N VAL A 270 19.32 3.24 -11.57
CA VAL A 270 18.57 2.30 -12.39
C VAL A 270 17.25 2.97 -12.80
N ASN A 271 17.34 3.91 -13.78
CA ASN A 271 16.18 4.71 -14.23
C ASN A 271 15.35 3.94 -15.27
N ARG A 272 14.64 2.92 -14.80
CA ARG A 272 13.69 2.14 -15.61
C ARG A 272 12.69 1.46 -14.71
N TYR A 273 11.66 0.88 -15.31
CA TYR A 273 10.75 -0.02 -14.58
C TYR A 273 11.55 -1.22 -14.03
N ILE A 274 11.35 -1.52 -12.76
CA ILE A 274 11.92 -2.70 -12.09
C ILE A 274 10.90 -3.82 -12.16
N SER A 275 11.23 -4.93 -12.78
CA SER A 275 10.36 -6.09 -12.86
C SER A 275 10.17 -6.75 -11.49
N ALA A 276 9.09 -7.51 -11.31
CA ALA A 276 8.83 -8.26 -10.07
C ALA A 276 9.97 -9.23 -9.73
N GLY A 277 10.62 -9.82 -10.74
CA GLY A 277 11.78 -10.70 -10.55
C GLY A 277 13.01 -9.99 -10.01
N GLU A 278 13.25 -8.73 -10.45
CA GLU A 278 14.39 -7.92 -10.02
C GLU A 278 14.13 -7.19 -8.70
N GLU A 279 12.88 -6.95 -8.34
CA GLU A 279 12.52 -6.15 -7.16
C GLU A 279 13.20 -6.68 -5.90
N LYS A 280 13.15 -7.97 -5.63
CA LYS A 280 13.80 -8.59 -4.48
C LYS A 280 15.32 -8.40 -4.47
N GLN A 281 15.96 -8.40 -5.64
CA GLN A 281 17.41 -8.18 -5.77
C GLN A 281 17.79 -6.74 -5.45
N VAL A 282 16.99 -5.75 -5.89
CA VAL A 282 17.18 -4.35 -5.54
C VAL A 282 17.14 -4.15 -4.02
N PHE A 283 16.15 -4.75 -3.34
CA PHE A 283 16.04 -4.67 -1.89
C PHE A 283 17.14 -5.47 -1.17
N ALA A 284 17.55 -6.64 -1.69
CA ALA A 284 18.63 -7.42 -1.11
C ALA A 284 19.98 -6.69 -1.17
N ALA A 285 20.23 -5.92 -2.22
CA ALA A 285 21.48 -5.20 -2.46
C ALA A 285 21.74 -4.05 -1.48
N CYS A 286 20.71 -3.45 -0.89
CA CYS A 286 20.86 -2.32 0.03
C CYS A 286 21.09 -2.74 1.48
N ASP A 287 21.49 -1.76 2.31
CA ASP A 287 21.61 -1.91 3.75
C ASP A 287 20.44 -1.24 4.49
N MET A 288 19.87 -0.16 3.93
CA MET A 288 18.74 0.57 4.49
C MET A 288 17.87 1.18 3.38
N VAL A 289 16.56 1.16 3.56
CA VAL A 289 15.60 1.73 2.59
C VAL A 289 15.20 3.13 3.02
N LEU A 290 15.17 4.08 2.06
CA LEU A 290 14.80 5.48 2.29
C LEU A 290 13.32 5.71 1.96
N LEU A 291 12.57 6.27 2.91
CA LEU A 291 11.19 6.69 2.74
C LEU A 291 11.01 8.17 3.17
N PRO A 292 11.64 9.12 2.46
CA PRO A 292 11.60 10.55 2.81
C PRO A 292 10.30 11.21 2.33
N TYR A 293 9.18 10.53 2.55
CA TYR A 293 7.90 10.91 1.99
C TYR A 293 7.33 12.16 2.64
N LEU A 294 6.70 13.00 1.83
CA LEU A 294 6.08 14.25 2.25
C LEU A 294 4.56 14.08 2.29
N ARG A 295 3.96 14.35 3.47
CA ARG A 295 2.49 14.29 3.68
C ARG A 295 1.86 12.98 3.17
N HIS A 296 2.54 11.87 3.38
CA HIS A 296 2.08 10.55 2.93
C HIS A 296 1.21 9.90 3.99
N LEU A 297 -0.10 9.91 3.75
CA LEU A 297 -1.11 9.46 4.71
C LEU A 297 -1.31 7.94 4.72
N ASP A 298 -0.93 7.27 3.63
CA ASP A 298 -1.20 5.85 3.41
C ASP A 298 -0.11 4.94 3.97
N GLY A 299 -0.36 3.63 3.88
CA GLY A 299 0.67 2.61 3.95
C GLY A 299 1.70 2.74 2.83
N SER A 300 2.75 1.97 2.91
CA SER A 300 3.79 1.96 1.88
C SER A 300 4.24 0.54 1.58
N GLY A 301 3.89 0.06 0.40
CA GLY A 301 4.39 -1.20 -0.11
C GLY A 301 5.93 -1.26 -0.20
N VAL A 302 6.60 -0.10 -0.25
CA VAL A 302 8.07 -0.03 -0.14
C VAL A 302 8.54 -0.37 1.27
N LEU A 303 7.81 0.07 2.32
CA LEU A 303 8.13 -0.27 3.70
C LEU A 303 7.90 -1.76 3.99
N SER A 304 6.80 -2.32 3.47
CA SER A 304 6.53 -3.77 3.61
C SER A 304 7.59 -4.61 2.91
N ARG A 305 8.03 -4.20 1.72
CA ARG A 305 9.12 -4.86 0.99
C ARG A 305 10.47 -4.74 1.71
N ALA A 306 10.76 -3.57 2.30
CA ALA A 306 11.94 -3.41 3.15
C ALA A 306 11.92 -4.41 4.28
N ALA A 307 10.79 -4.55 4.97
CA ALA A 307 10.61 -5.53 6.04
C ALA A 307 10.77 -6.97 5.54
N GLY A 308 10.13 -7.34 4.42
CA GLY A 308 10.22 -8.65 3.78
C GLY A 308 11.65 -9.04 3.39
N ALA A 309 12.47 -8.05 3.01
CA ALA A 309 13.90 -8.24 2.74
C ALA A 309 14.78 -8.17 4.02
N GLY A 310 14.19 -8.02 5.21
CA GLY A 310 14.92 -7.84 6.46
C GLY A 310 15.72 -6.54 6.54
N LYS A 311 15.32 -5.50 5.77
CA LYS A 311 16.06 -4.24 5.68
C LYS A 311 15.42 -3.18 6.58
N PRO A 312 16.24 -2.48 7.39
CA PRO A 312 15.76 -1.32 8.15
C PRO A 312 15.39 -0.16 7.23
N ALA A 313 14.64 0.80 7.79
CA ALA A 313 14.18 1.97 7.08
C ALA A 313 14.66 3.27 7.72
N LEU A 314 14.99 4.27 6.89
CA LEU A 314 15.11 5.67 7.30
C LEU A 314 13.93 6.43 6.69
N ALA A 315 13.02 6.91 7.55
CA ALA A 315 11.73 7.43 7.10
C ALA A 315 11.39 8.80 7.71
N SER A 316 10.49 9.52 7.05
CA SER A 316 9.83 10.69 7.64
C SER A 316 9.05 10.29 8.89
N ASP A 317 9.06 11.14 9.92
CA ASP A 317 8.44 10.89 11.23
C ASP A 317 6.92 11.00 11.26
N GLU A 318 6.30 11.29 10.11
CA GLU A 318 4.87 11.57 9.97
C GLU A 318 4.03 10.33 9.65
N TYR A 319 2.75 10.40 10.03
CA TYR A 319 1.66 9.48 9.65
C TYR A 319 1.97 7.99 9.90
N LEU A 320 1.44 7.12 9.03
CA LEU A 320 1.52 5.67 9.23
C LEU A 320 2.95 5.14 9.12
N ILE A 321 3.74 5.61 8.16
CA ILE A 321 5.14 5.16 7.97
C ILE A 321 5.97 5.47 9.22
N GLY A 322 5.92 6.72 9.71
CA GLY A 322 6.64 7.11 10.92
C GLY A 322 6.18 6.33 12.16
N HIS A 323 4.88 6.04 12.24
CA HIS A 323 4.34 5.19 13.31
C HIS A 323 4.90 3.77 13.25
N VAL A 324 4.85 3.11 12.10
CA VAL A 324 5.34 1.72 11.93
C VAL A 324 6.83 1.62 12.25
N VAL A 325 7.66 2.50 11.67
CA VAL A 325 9.12 2.48 11.91
C VAL A 325 9.42 2.65 13.40
N ARG A 326 8.71 3.54 14.11
CA ARG A 326 8.85 3.76 15.55
C ARG A 326 8.39 2.58 16.38
N HIS A 327 7.19 2.04 16.07
CA HIS A 327 6.56 0.97 16.82
C HIS A 327 7.39 -0.31 16.81
N TYR A 328 7.93 -0.68 15.65
CA TYR A 328 8.76 -1.87 15.50
C TYR A 328 10.25 -1.63 15.76
N GLY A 329 10.68 -0.39 15.93
CA GLY A 329 12.11 -0.06 16.08
C GLY A 329 12.94 -0.46 14.86
N MET A 330 12.36 -0.44 13.66
CA MET A 330 12.97 -0.95 12.43
C MET A 330 13.85 0.06 11.69
N GLY A 331 14.43 1.04 12.40
CA GLY A 331 15.34 2.00 11.79
C GLY A 331 15.27 3.39 12.41
N LEU A 332 15.54 4.41 11.59
CA LEU A 332 15.63 5.80 12.00
C LEU A 332 14.48 6.64 11.44
N LEU A 333 14.14 7.68 12.19
CA LEU A 333 13.18 8.70 11.77
C LEU A 333 13.84 10.07 11.69
N PHE A 334 13.42 10.88 10.72
CA PHE A 334 13.80 12.28 10.64
C PHE A 334 12.56 13.16 10.45
N LYS A 335 12.67 14.43 10.83
CA LYS A 335 11.58 15.40 10.66
C LYS A 335 11.26 15.57 9.16
N SER A 336 10.02 15.31 8.77
CA SER A 336 9.56 15.38 7.38
C SER A 336 9.95 16.70 6.70
N GLY A 337 10.52 16.61 5.50
CA GLY A 337 10.97 17.74 4.70
C GLY A 337 12.26 18.41 5.18
N ASN A 338 12.89 17.97 6.27
CA ASN A 338 14.09 18.59 6.84
C ASN A 338 15.37 17.91 6.31
N VAL A 339 16.00 18.51 5.28
CA VAL A 339 17.21 17.98 4.65
C VAL A 339 18.39 17.85 5.64
N PRO A 340 18.72 18.83 6.49
CA PRO A 340 19.77 18.68 7.50
C PRO A 340 19.55 17.48 8.44
N LYS A 341 18.32 17.24 8.88
CA LYS A 341 18.01 16.08 9.72
C LYS A 341 18.09 14.76 8.94
N LEU A 342 17.62 14.73 7.69
CA LEU A 342 17.79 13.56 6.81
C LEU A 342 19.28 13.23 6.65
N ARG A 343 20.11 14.22 6.32
CA ARG A 343 21.57 14.06 6.21
C ARG A 343 22.18 13.52 7.50
N GLN A 344 21.83 14.10 8.64
CA GLN A 344 22.32 13.63 9.95
C GLN A 344 21.97 12.17 10.20
N SER A 345 20.72 11.77 9.91
CA SER A 345 20.26 10.39 10.08
C SER A 345 20.92 9.43 9.07
N MET A 346 21.20 9.86 7.83
CA MET A 346 21.96 9.05 6.87
C MET A 346 23.40 8.81 7.34
N VAL A 347 24.09 9.83 7.86
CA VAL A 347 25.44 9.68 8.44
C VAL A 347 25.38 8.72 9.64
N GLN A 348 24.45 8.91 10.56
CA GLN A 348 24.24 8.02 11.71
C GLN A 348 24.05 6.58 11.28
N ALA A 349 23.21 6.32 10.26
CA ALA A 349 22.96 4.96 9.76
C ALA A 349 24.23 4.34 9.16
N ALA A 350 24.97 5.10 8.33
CA ALA A 350 26.18 4.60 7.66
C ALA A 350 27.33 4.31 8.61
N THR A 351 27.33 4.90 9.81
CA THR A 351 28.35 4.73 10.86
C THR A 351 27.86 3.93 12.07
N ALA A 352 26.62 3.43 12.00
CA ALA A 352 26.03 2.67 13.11
C ALA A 352 26.83 1.37 13.39
N PRO A 353 27.03 1.02 14.68
CA PRO A 353 27.65 -0.24 15.03
C PRO A 353 26.77 -1.42 14.59
N GLY A 354 27.41 -2.57 14.35
CA GLY A 354 26.69 -3.78 13.89
C GLY A 354 25.56 -4.22 14.81
N THR A 355 25.70 -4.00 16.12
CA THR A 355 24.66 -4.30 17.12
C THR A 355 23.38 -3.46 16.91
N GLU A 356 23.54 -2.20 16.53
CA GLU A 356 22.40 -1.33 16.26
C GLU A 356 21.73 -1.70 14.93
N LEU A 357 22.51 -1.99 13.90
CA LEU A 357 21.98 -2.49 12.63
C LEU A 357 21.19 -3.79 12.83
N ALA A 358 21.72 -4.73 13.60
CA ALA A 358 21.03 -5.98 13.94
C ALA A 358 19.71 -5.74 14.69
N ARG A 359 19.67 -4.76 15.60
CA ARG A 359 18.45 -4.36 16.30
C ARG A 359 17.38 -3.84 15.32
N TRP A 360 17.76 -2.96 14.39
CA TRP A 360 16.82 -2.44 13.37
C TRP A 360 16.35 -3.54 12.42
N GLN A 361 17.22 -4.46 12.04
CA GLN A 361 16.86 -5.62 11.23
C GLN A 361 15.87 -6.54 11.94
N ALA A 362 16.05 -6.78 13.23
CA ALA A 362 15.11 -7.53 14.05
C ALA A 362 13.72 -6.84 14.08
N GLY A 363 13.69 -5.52 14.20
CA GLY A 363 12.47 -4.73 14.08
C GLY A 363 11.78 -4.87 12.70
N ALA A 364 12.57 -4.84 11.62
CA ALA A 364 12.06 -5.08 10.27
C ALA A 364 11.46 -6.48 10.13
N GLN A 365 12.13 -7.51 10.65
CA GLN A 365 11.64 -8.89 10.64
C GLN A 365 10.36 -9.05 11.47
N ALA A 366 10.24 -8.34 12.61
CA ALA A 366 9.02 -8.35 13.41
C ALA A 366 7.83 -7.74 12.63
N TYR A 367 8.04 -6.65 11.91
CA TYR A 367 7.01 -6.08 11.04
C TYR A 367 6.68 -6.99 9.85
N ALA A 368 7.69 -7.64 9.24
CA ALA A 368 7.51 -8.56 8.12
C ALA A 368 6.50 -9.67 8.42
N LYS A 369 6.49 -10.20 9.64
CA LYS A 369 5.54 -11.25 10.06
C LYS A 369 4.09 -10.78 9.93
N ASN A 370 3.81 -9.50 10.21
CA ASN A 370 2.46 -8.94 10.15
C ASN A 370 2.03 -8.52 8.74
N CYS A 371 2.98 -8.25 7.84
CA CYS A 371 2.71 -7.89 6.45
C CYS A 371 3.13 -8.97 5.44
N SER A 372 3.29 -10.22 5.88
CA SER A 372 3.49 -11.35 4.97
C SER A 372 2.21 -11.64 4.17
N ARG A 373 2.36 -12.34 3.03
CA ARG A 373 1.22 -12.81 2.23
C ARG A 373 0.30 -13.71 3.05
N ASP A 374 0.87 -14.62 3.86
CA ASP A 374 0.08 -15.51 4.72
C ASP A 374 -0.75 -14.72 5.75
N ALA A 375 -0.17 -13.71 6.39
CA ALA A 375 -0.90 -12.86 7.33
C ALA A 375 -2.02 -12.08 6.62
N PHE A 376 -1.75 -11.51 5.46
CA PHE A 376 -2.74 -10.83 4.64
C PHE A 376 -3.88 -11.76 4.22
N GLY A 377 -3.57 -12.91 3.63
CA GLY A 377 -4.55 -13.88 3.16
C GLY A 377 -5.40 -14.45 4.29
N SER A 378 -4.79 -14.71 5.46
CA SER A 378 -5.50 -15.19 6.65
C SER A 378 -6.54 -14.20 7.14
N VAL A 379 -6.19 -12.91 7.27
CA VAL A 379 -7.12 -11.87 7.70
C VAL A 379 -8.23 -11.67 6.69
N LEU A 380 -7.88 -11.52 5.41
CA LEU A 380 -8.83 -11.30 4.31
C LEU A 380 -9.86 -12.44 4.24
N THR A 381 -9.40 -13.68 4.19
CA THR A 381 -10.27 -14.85 4.01
C THR A 381 -11.14 -15.10 5.24
N ALA A 382 -10.62 -14.91 6.46
CA ALA A 382 -11.40 -15.00 7.69
C ALA A 382 -12.51 -13.94 7.75
N ALA A 383 -12.20 -12.69 7.41
CA ALA A 383 -13.16 -11.60 7.38
C ALA A 383 -14.28 -11.84 6.35
N VAL A 384 -13.94 -12.28 5.14
CA VAL A 384 -14.93 -12.61 4.10
C VAL A 384 -15.80 -13.80 4.51
N ARG A 385 -15.22 -14.87 5.09
CA ARG A 385 -15.99 -16.01 5.62
C ARG A 385 -16.98 -15.60 6.71
N SER A 386 -16.54 -14.78 7.66
CA SER A 386 -17.41 -14.26 8.73
C SER A 386 -18.57 -13.45 8.17
N ALA A 387 -18.30 -12.59 7.18
CA ALA A 387 -19.32 -11.78 6.54
C ALA A 387 -20.38 -12.63 5.81
N LEU A 388 -19.97 -13.69 5.13
CA LEU A 388 -20.89 -14.64 4.46
C LEU A 388 -21.68 -15.48 5.45
N ALA A 389 -21.10 -15.86 6.57
CA ALA A 389 -21.81 -16.59 7.63
C ALA A 389 -22.90 -15.75 8.32
N ALA A 390 -22.68 -14.44 8.44
CA ALA A 390 -23.65 -13.51 9.03
C ALA A 390 -24.87 -13.22 8.14
N GLN A 391 -24.89 -13.69 6.89
CA GLN A 391 -26.02 -13.52 5.97
C GLN A 391 -27.05 -14.68 6.04
N LYS A 392 -26.73 -15.73 6.77
CA LYS A 392 -27.63 -16.86 7.06
C LYS A 392 -28.54 -16.56 8.23
#